data_1de0093ae79bd493b4627b2fe241afed
#
_entry.id   1de0093ae79bd493b4627b2fe241afed
#
_cell.length_a   1.000
_cell.length_b   1.000
_cell.length_c   1.000
_cell.angle_alpha   90.00
_cell.angle_beta   90.00
_cell.angle_gamma   90.00
#
_symmetry.space_group_name_H-M   'P 1'
#
loop_
_entity.id
_entity.type
_entity.pdbx_description
1 polymer ?
#
loop_
_entity_poly.entity_id
_entity_poly.type
_entity_poly.pdbx_seq_one_letter_code
_entity_poly.pdbx_strand_id
1 'polypeptide(L)'
;MMPSVSRLLAGAAAIVVANTAAPAGAADHVKVCTVRSFGGGPTFVATDKGFFAAQGLDAEVVLFDSAQPIAVAVTSGDCDFGAGGMTAAFFNFAGQGTLKIIGAGTWEHPGFQSIGILASNQAYAAGLKSFKDMGGHSVGVTQLGTPLQFYFLQVAAKYHVPESGLHFLPLQANGTVASALAGGQADLAVQTAAPISAIVSKNDGKLLGWTADELPPRQGEAVFTATKTANDRPNIVKAYMAGLRAGEAYFHDALVGPDDKLREGPNAPDIIAITAKYLRQPEAVIRRGLPYFDPQSRVAPDDIDALIAWYVTQHMLKSPVKAQNVIDMRYAIAMPK
;
A
#
# COMPACT_ATOMS: atom_id res chain seq x y z
N MET A 1 -61.01 -68.34 25.03
CA MET A 1 -59.58 -68.19 25.28
C MET A 1 -59.00 -67.32 24.20
N MET A 2 -58.80 -66.03 24.49
CA MET A 2 -58.18 -65.05 23.55
C MET A 2 -57.00 -64.44 24.29
N PRO A 3 -55.83 -64.34 23.65
CA PRO A 3 -54.66 -63.64 24.27
C PRO A 3 -54.70 -62.13 23.98
N SER A 4 -54.37 -61.33 24.99
CA SER A 4 -54.22 -59.89 24.96
C SER A 4 -52.97 -59.45 24.22
N VAL A 5 -53.13 -58.46 23.34
CA VAL A 5 -52.01 -57.81 22.66
C VAL A 5 -51.65 -56.51 23.42
N SER A 6 -50.45 -56.48 24.06
CA SER A 6 -49.90 -55.35 24.68
C SER A 6 -49.26 -54.44 23.61
N ARG A 7 -49.69 -53.15 23.49
CA ARG A 7 -49.12 -52.16 22.65
C ARG A 7 -47.98 -51.39 23.46
N LEU A 8 -46.77 -51.56 23.02
CA LEU A 8 -45.65 -50.73 23.46
C LEU A 8 -45.69 -49.38 22.73
N LEU A 9 -45.87 -48.30 23.45
CA LEU A 9 -45.67 -46.91 22.99
C LEU A 9 -44.19 -46.57 23.14
N ALA A 10 -43.49 -46.42 22.00
CA ALA A 10 -42.15 -45.87 21.95
C ALA A 10 -42.24 -44.34 21.87
N GLY A 11 -41.89 -43.64 22.95
CA GLY A 11 -41.78 -42.18 22.99
C GLY A 11 -40.49 -41.75 22.34
N ALA A 12 -40.57 -41.03 21.20
CA ALA A 12 -39.43 -40.37 20.59
C ALA A 12 -39.20 -39.00 21.29
N ALA A 13 -38.14 -38.92 22.08
CA ALA A 13 -37.68 -37.64 22.63
C ALA A 13 -36.95 -36.83 21.54
N ALA A 14 -37.57 -35.75 21.06
CA ALA A 14 -36.94 -34.79 20.18
C ALA A 14 -35.99 -33.91 21.01
N ILE A 15 -34.68 -34.07 20.78
CA ILE A 15 -33.65 -33.15 21.34
C ILE A 15 -33.69 -31.90 20.50
N VAL A 16 -34.26 -30.81 21.03
CA VAL A 16 -34.15 -29.47 20.46
C VAL A 16 -32.77 -28.94 20.84
N VAL A 17 -31.82 -28.96 19.89
CA VAL A 17 -30.56 -28.27 20.02
C VAL A 17 -30.86 -26.79 19.83
N ALA A 18 -30.98 -26.07 20.96
CA ALA A 18 -31.02 -24.59 20.95
C ALA A 18 -29.66 -24.07 20.48
N ASN A 19 -29.59 -23.65 19.24
CA ASN A 19 -28.45 -22.95 18.69
C ASN A 19 -28.45 -21.55 19.32
N THR A 20 -27.79 -21.36 20.46
CA THR A 20 -27.60 -20.03 21.08
C THR A 20 -26.58 -19.29 20.23
N ALA A 21 -27.06 -18.54 19.22
CA ALA A 21 -26.27 -17.51 18.59
C ALA A 21 -25.82 -16.54 19.69
N ALA A 22 -24.53 -16.50 19.98
CA ALA A 22 -23.97 -15.46 20.84
C ALA A 22 -24.36 -14.09 20.27
N PRO A 23 -24.73 -13.11 21.10
CA PRO A 23 -25.03 -11.78 20.60
C PRO A 23 -23.79 -11.30 19.84
N ALA A 24 -23.94 -10.98 18.56
CA ALA A 24 -22.92 -10.30 17.79
C ALA A 24 -22.66 -8.97 18.50
N GLY A 25 -21.55 -8.86 19.23
CA GLY A 25 -21.09 -7.58 19.79
C GLY A 25 -21.05 -6.54 18.68
N ALA A 26 -21.30 -5.27 19.00
CA ALA A 26 -21.13 -4.20 18.03
C ALA A 26 -19.70 -4.28 17.44
N ALA A 27 -19.59 -4.17 16.12
CA ALA A 27 -18.28 -4.20 15.46
C ALA A 27 -17.41 -3.04 15.96
N ASP A 28 -16.14 -3.33 16.21
CA ASP A 28 -15.19 -2.30 16.63
C ASP A 28 -14.92 -1.33 15.46
N HIS A 29 -15.26 -0.06 15.65
CA HIS A 29 -14.96 0.97 14.65
C HIS A 29 -13.48 1.28 14.62
N VAL A 30 -12.89 1.27 13.41
CA VAL A 30 -11.47 1.57 13.17
C VAL A 30 -11.31 2.46 11.93
N LYS A 31 -10.41 3.46 12.02
CA LYS A 31 -10.04 4.32 10.89
C LYS A 31 -8.74 3.82 10.24
N VAL A 32 -8.81 3.53 8.94
CA VAL A 32 -7.69 3.08 8.13
C VAL A 32 -7.32 4.18 7.15
N CYS A 33 -6.16 4.78 7.33
CA CYS A 33 -5.66 5.90 6.54
C CYS A 33 -4.67 5.41 5.49
N THR A 34 -4.93 5.73 4.22
CA THR A 34 -4.04 5.37 3.11
C THR A 34 -3.95 6.49 2.08
N VAL A 35 -2.94 6.43 1.21
CA VAL A 35 -2.80 7.37 0.10
C VAL A 35 -3.86 7.10 -0.95
N ARG A 36 -4.36 8.16 -1.59
CA ARG A 36 -5.25 8.07 -2.77
C ARG A 36 -4.47 7.52 -3.98
N SER A 37 -4.13 6.25 -3.89
CA SER A 37 -3.33 5.50 -4.86
C SER A 37 -3.76 4.04 -4.92
N PHE A 38 -3.22 3.27 -5.84
CA PHE A 38 -3.48 1.82 -5.90
C PHE A 38 -2.90 1.07 -4.69
N GLY A 39 -1.96 1.66 -3.95
CA GLY A 39 -1.45 1.11 -2.69
C GLY A 39 -2.53 0.86 -1.64
N GLY A 40 -3.67 1.57 -1.70
CA GLY A 40 -4.85 1.30 -0.88
C GLY A 40 -5.69 0.09 -1.32
N GLY A 41 -5.41 -0.53 -2.46
CA GLY A 41 -6.24 -1.56 -3.09
C GLY A 41 -6.68 -2.69 -2.16
N PRO A 42 -5.79 -3.39 -1.44
CA PRO A 42 -6.17 -4.43 -0.50
C PRO A 42 -7.08 -3.94 0.64
N THR A 43 -6.87 -2.73 1.14
CA THR A 43 -7.75 -2.10 2.14
C THR A 43 -9.15 -1.87 1.57
N PHE A 44 -9.25 -1.38 0.33
CA PHE A 44 -10.54 -1.18 -0.34
C PHE A 44 -11.28 -2.49 -0.53
N VAL A 45 -10.56 -3.51 -1.00
CA VAL A 45 -11.09 -4.87 -1.18
C VAL A 45 -11.53 -5.46 0.16
N ALA A 46 -10.69 -5.37 1.21
CA ALA A 46 -11.01 -5.90 2.52
C ALA A 46 -12.27 -5.24 3.13
N THR A 47 -12.48 -3.95 2.84
CA THR A 47 -13.67 -3.23 3.26
C THR A 47 -14.90 -3.67 2.46
N ASP A 48 -14.86 -3.60 1.13
CA ASP A 48 -16.02 -3.86 0.27
C ASP A 48 -16.42 -5.34 0.22
N LYS A 49 -15.46 -6.27 0.32
CA LYS A 49 -15.72 -7.72 0.39
C LYS A 49 -16.08 -8.19 1.79
N GLY A 50 -16.09 -7.30 2.79
CA GLY A 50 -16.45 -7.61 4.16
C GLY A 50 -15.40 -8.41 4.93
N PHE A 51 -14.12 -8.43 4.50
CA PHE A 51 -13.08 -9.17 5.21
C PHE A 51 -12.76 -8.54 6.57
N PHE A 52 -12.86 -7.21 6.71
CA PHE A 52 -12.77 -6.56 8.02
C PHE A 52 -14.01 -6.86 8.88
N ALA A 53 -15.21 -6.82 8.29
CA ALA A 53 -16.45 -7.14 9.01
C ALA A 53 -16.46 -8.59 9.53
N ALA A 54 -15.91 -9.54 8.76
CA ALA A 54 -15.73 -10.93 9.19
C ALA A 54 -14.79 -11.08 10.41
N GLN A 55 -13.95 -10.08 10.68
CA GLN A 55 -13.10 -9.99 11.86
C GLN A 55 -13.71 -9.14 12.99
N GLY A 56 -14.98 -8.73 12.87
CA GLY A 56 -15.66 -7.90 13.85
C GLY A 56 -15.27 -6.42 13.80
N LEU A 57 -14.74 -5.93 12.68
CA LEU A 57 -14.34 -4.55 12.49
C LEU A 57 -15.29 -3.80 11.54
N ASP A 58 -15.65 -2.58 11.93
CA ASP A 58 -16.25 -1.57 11.06
C ASP A 58 -15.15 -0.60 10.61
N ALA A 59 -14.62 -0.81 9.40
CA ALA A 59 -13.46 -0.10 8.90
C ALA A 59 -13.86 1.12 8.05
N GLU A 60 -13.56 2.33 8.55
CA GLU A 60 -13.65 3.58 7.80
C GLU A 60 -12.34 3.85 7.06
N VAL A 61 -12.39 3.93 5.72
CA VAL A 61 -11.22 4.25 4.89
C VAL A 61 -11.11 5.75 4.67
N VAL A 62 -9.99 6.34 5.10
CA VAL A 62 -9.67 7.77 4.94
C VAL A 62 -8.52 7.94 3.94
N LEU A 63 -8.75 8.73 2.88
CA LEU A 63 -7.80 8.92 1.79
C LEU A 63 -7.03 10.23 1.92
N PHE A 64 -5.71 10.14 1.88
CA PHE A 64 -4.77 11.27 1.89
C PHE A 64 -4.14 11.47 0.51
N ASP A 65 -3.70 12.69 0.21
CA ASP A 65 -3.07 13.01 -1.08
C ASP A 65 -1.54 12.78 -1.08
N SER A 66 -0.97 12.42 0.08
CA SER A 66 0.45 12.04 0.24
C SER A 66 0.68 11.21 1.50
N ALA A 67 1.82 10.49 1.60
CA ALA A 67 2.10 9.54 2.68
C ALA A 67 2.47 10.21 4.02
N GLN A 68 3.16 11.34 4.02
CA GLN A 68 3.70 11.95 5.24
C GLN A 68 2.61 12.32 6.27
N PRO A 69 1.45 12.92 5.91
CA PRO A 69 0.39 13.22 6.86
C PRO A 69 -0.23 11.98 7.52
N ILE A 70 -0.17 10.80 6.89
CA ILE A 70 -0.71 9.56 7.45
C ILE A 70 0.06 9.18 8.73
N ALA A 71 1.40 9.27 8.71
CA ALA A 71 2.22 8.99 9.89
C ALA A 71 1.87 9.93 11.07
N VAL A 72 1.56 11.19 10.78
CA VAL A 72 1.10 12.17 11.77
C VAL A 72 -0.27 11.75 12.32
N ALA A 73 -1.23 11.44 11.45
CA ALA A 73 -2.60 11.07 11.84
C ALA A 73 -2.64 9.78 12.68
N VAL A 74 -1.78 8.79 12.37
CA VAL A 74 -1.67 7.58 13.20
C VAL A 74 -1.00 7.88 14.54
N THR A 75 0.02 8.74 14.56
CA THR A 75 0.70 9.12 15.82
C THR A 75 -0.21 9.92 16.74
N SER A 76 -1.08 10.81 16.20
CA SER A 76 -2.05 11.60 16.98
C SER A 76 -3.25 10.76 17.45
N GLY A 77 -3.53 9.61 16.82
CA GLY A 77 -4.70 8.78 17.08
C GLY A 77 -5.92 9.16 16.23
N ASP A 78 -5.78 10.05 15.25
CA ASP A 78 -6.85 10.36 14.28
C ASP A 78 -7.12 9.18 13.34
N CYS A 79 -6.12 8.30 13.16
CA CYS A 79 -6.22 7.03 12.47
C CYS A 79 -5.71 5.90 13.37
N ASP A 80 -6.40 4.75 13.38
CA ASP A 80 -5.95 3.54 14.07
C ASP A 80 -4.81 2.86 13.31
N PHE A 81 -4.93 2.81 11.98
CA PHE A 81 -3.98 2.17 11.08
C PHE A 81 -3.60 3.10 9.93
N GLY A 82 -2.38 2.95 9.45
CA GLY A 82 -1.86 3.62 8.27
C GLY A 82 -1.30 2.63 7.27
N ALA A 83 -1.49 2.92 5.98
CA ALA A 83 -0.84 2.21 4.87
C ALA A 83 -0.26 3.21 3.89
N GLY A 84 1.03 3.08 3.56
CA GLY A 84 1.69 3.99 2.62
C GLY A 84 3.20 3.97 2.70
N GLY A 85 3.83 4.89 1.97
CA GLY A 85 5.28 4.98 1.88
C GLY A 85 5.95 5.30 3.21
N MET A 86 7.02 4.58 3.50
CA MET A 86 7.87 4.73 4.69
C MET A 86 8.75 5.99 4.57
N THR A 87 8.17 7.16 4.79
CA THR A 87 8.87 8.45 4.67
C THR A 87 9.89 8.68 5.79
N ALA A 88 10.80 9.65 5.61
CA ALA A 88 11.70 10.09 6.67
C ALA A 88 10.94 10.56 7.92
N ALA A 89 9.78 11.22 7.75
CA ALA A 89 8.91 11.60 8.85
C ALA A 89 8.37 10.37 9.60
N PHE A 90 7.93 9.32 8.88
CA PHE A 90 7.53 8.06 9.48
C PHE A 90 8.65 7.47 10.36
N PHE A 91 9.88 7.38 9.84
CA PHE A 91 11.01 6.82 10.61
C PHE A 91 11.43 7.71 11.78
N ASN A 92 11.26 9.03 11.71
CA ASN A 92 11.48 9.90 12.86
C ASN A 92 10.49 9.62 13.99
N PHE A 93 9.20 9.36 13.68
CA PHE A 93 8.21 8.92 14.69
C PHE A 93 8.49 7.50 15.17
N ALA A 94 8.78 6.55 14.28
CA ALA A 94 9.08 5.17 14.64
C ALA A 94 10.36 5.07 15.49
N GLY A 95 11.39 5.88 15.19
CA GLY A 95 12.62 5.99 15.98
C GLY A 95 12.40 6.53 17.39
N GLN A 96 11.37 7.37 17.58
CA GLN A 96 10.91 7.81 18.90
C GLN A 96 10.03 6.77 19.61
N GLY A 97 9.80 5.62 19.00
CA GLY A 97 8.98 4.54 19.55
C GLY A 97 7.47 4.77 19.45
N THR A 98 7.00 5.75 18.67
CA THR A 98 5.57 6.09 18.57
C THR A 98 4.82 5.27 17.53
N LEU A 99 5.51 4.75 16.50
CA LEU A 99 4.93 3.95 15.42
C LEU A 99 5.58 2.58 15.31
N LYS A 100 4.82 1.59 14.85
CA LYS A 100 5.27 0.23 14.54
C LYS A 100 4.76 -0.21 13.18
N ILE A 101 5.65 -0.82 12.38
CA ILE A 101 5.30 -1.56 11.16
C ILE A 101 4.70 -2.89 11.59
N ILE A 102 3.53 -3.22 11.06
CA ILE A 102 2.78 -4.45 11.35
C ILE A 102 2.56 -5.32 10.10
N GLY A 103 2.92 -4.82 8.91
CA GLY A 103 2.82 -5.53 7.63
C GLY A 103 3.45 -4.73 6.50
N ALA A 104 3.54 -5.33 5.31
CA ALA A 104 3.94 -4.66 4.08
C ALA A 104 2.71 -4.13 3.32
N GLY A 105 2.91 -3.13 2.48
CA GLY A 105 1.97 -2.69 1.46
C GLY A 105 2.47 -3.11 0.07
N THR A 106 2.51 -2.17 -0.88
CA THR A 106 2.97 -2.43 -2.26
C THR A 106 4.44 -2.85 -2.31
N TRP A 107 4.75 -3.64 -3.35
CA TRP A 107 6.10 -4.00 -3.72
C TRP A 107 6.45 -3.44 -5.09
N GLU A 108 7.69 -2.97 -5.24
CA GLU A 108 8.33 -2.83 -6.54
C GLU A 108 8.68 -4.24 -7.01
N HIS A 109 7.90 -4.77 -7.97
CA HIS A 109 8.06 -6.13 -8.47
C HIS A 109 8.07 -6.09 -10.00
N PRO A 110 9.09 -6.68 -10.68
CA PRO A 110 9.20 -6.66 -12.13
C PRO A 110 7.93 -7.14 -12.83
N GLY A 111 7.47 -6.38 -13.84
CA GLY A 111 6.23 -6.65 -14.56
C GLY A 111 4.97 -6.12 -13.89
N PHE A 112 5.07 -5.55 -12.68
CA PHE A 112 3.99 -4.84 -12.00
C PHE A 112 4.24 -3.33 -11.99
N GLN A 113 3.18 -2.56 -11.90
CA GLN A 113 3.23 -1.11 -12.08
C GLN A 113 2.93 -0.42 -10.75
N SER A 114 3.98 0.00 -10.05
CA SER A 114 3.86 0.68 -8.77
C SER A 114 4.36 2.12 -8.86
N ILE A 115 5.65 2.32 -9.08
CA ILE A 115 6.29 3.64 -9.19
C ILE A 115 6.88 3.81 -10.59
N GLY A 116 6.61 4.95 -11.22
CA GLY A 116 7.15 5.26 -12.54
C GLY A 116 7.69 6.67 -12.63
N ILE A 117 8.51 6.90 -13.64
CA ILE A 117 9.15 8.17 -13.95
C ILE A 117 8.57 8.70 -15.26
N LEU A 118 8.10 9.95 -15.21
CA LEU A 118 7.51 10.63 -16.36
C LEU A 118 8.38 11.80 -16.77
N ALA A 119 8.34 12.13 -18.06
CA ALA A 119 8.81 13.39 -18.60
C ALA A 119 7.64 14.30 -18.99
N SER A 120 7.78 15.62 -18.83
CA SER A 120 6.88 16.60 -19.42
C SER A 120 6.91 16.49 -20.93
N ASN A 121 5.80 16.85 -21.61
CA ASN A 121 5.77 16.86 -23.07
C ASN A 121 6.85 17.79 -23.66
N GLN A 122 7.14 18.91 -22.99
CA GLN A 122 8.15 19.88 -23.41
C GLN A 122 9.56 19.28 -23.31
N ALA A 123 9.94 18.73 -22.13
CA ALA A 123 11.26 18.12 -21.92
C ALA A 123 11.43 16.88 -22.83
N TYR A 124 10.36 16.08 -23.00
CA TYR A 124 10.38 14.94 -23.90
C TYR A 124 10.64 15.35 -25.37
N ALA A 125 10.02 16.45 -25.83
CA ALA A 125 10.26 16.99 -27.19
C ALA A 125 11.70 17.55 -27.31
N ALA A 126 12.25 18.09 -26.22
CA ALA A 126 13.62 18.63 -26.17
C ALA A 126 14.72 17.55 -26.08
N GLY A 127 14.38 16.26 -25.89
CA GLY A 127 15.35 15.17 -25.92
C GLY A 127 15.38 14.28 -24.69
N LEU A 128 14.59 14.56 -23.64
CA LEU A 128 14.47 13.72 -22.44
C LEU A 128 13.63 12.46 -22.79
N LYS A 129 14.25 11.44 -23.40
CA LYS A 129 13.56 10.26 -23.96
C LYS A 129 13.69 9.00 -23.11
N SER A 130 14.71 8.95 -22.24
CA SER A 130 15.08 7.78 -21.46
C SER A 130 15.66 8.16 -20.10
N PHE A 131 15.88 7.19 -19.23
CA PHE A 131 16.52 7.39 -17.94
C PHE A 131 17.96 7.95 -18.03
N LYS A 132 18.66 7.73 -19.15
CA LYS A 132 20.00 8.27 -19.37
C LYS A 132 20.00 9.78 -19.54
N ASP A 133 18.87 10.33 -19.93
CA ASP A 133 18.72 11.75 -20.26
C ASP A 133 18.29 12.60 -19.06
N MET A 134 18.12 12.01 -17.86
CA MET A 134 17.55 12.69 -16.69
C MET A 134 18.45 13.76 -16.07
N GLY A 135 19.75 13.76 -16.35
CA GLY A 135 20.70 14.72 -15.77
C GLY A 135 20.40 16.16 -16.16
N GLY A 136 20.51 17.09 -15.20
CA GLY A 136 20.28 18.53 -15.41
C GLY A 136 18.81 18.96 -15.35
N HIS A 137 17.88 18.05 -15.09
CA HIS A 137 16.44 18.30 -15.12
C HIS A 137 15.82 18.50 -13.74
N SER A 138 14.73 19.24 -13.70
CA SER A 138 13.88 19.41 -12.52
C SER A 138 12.96 18.20 -12.34
N VAL A 139 12.75 17.77 -11.07
CA VAL A 139 12.00 16.55 -10.71
C VAL A 139 10.87 16.90 -9.74
N GLY A 140 9.63 16.84 -10.18
CA GLY A 140 8.47 17.01 -9.34
C GLY A 140 8.26 15.80 -8.42
N VAL A 141 8.20 16.04 -7.11
CA VAL A 141 7.90 15.06 -6.07
C VAL A 141 6.81 15.60 -5.15
N THR A 142 6.06 14.73 -4.47
CA THR A 142 5.12 15.21 -3.45
C THR A 142 5.87 15.83 -2.29
N GLN A 143 6.91 15.16 -1.79
CA GLN A 143 7.71 15.60 -0.66
C GLN A 143 9.13 15.03 -0.80
N LEU A 144 10.10 15.72 -0.19
CA LEU A 144 11.43 15.14 0.00
C LEU A 144 11.40 14.08 1.08
N GLY A 145 12.34 13.14 1.03
CA GLY A 145 12.42 12.05 2.01
C GLY A 145 11.27 11.05 1.88
N THR A 146 10.93 10.69 0.64
CA THR A 146 9.94 9.66 0.34
C THR A 146 10.59 8.46 -0.36
N PRO A 147 9.99 7.25 -0.27
CA PRO A 147 10.45 6.11 -1.05
C PRO A 147 10.47 6.38 -2.57
N LEU A 148 9.54 7.20 -3.08
CA LEU A 148 9.53 7.58 -4.50
C LEU A 148 10.82 8.27 -4.91
N GLN A 149 11.32 9.21 -4.10
CA GLN A 149 12.61 9.87 -4.32
C GLN A 149 13.76 8.86 -4.25
N PHE A 150 13.73 7.96 -3.27
CA PHE A 150 14.74 6.90 -3.13
C PHE A 150 14.83 6.04 -4.39
N TYR A 151 13.71 5.50 -4.88
CA TYR A 151 13.70 4.65 -6.08
C TYR A 151 14.07 5.42 -7.34
N PHE A 152 13.63 6.67 -7.46
CA PHE A 152 14.08 7.55 -8.55
C PHE A 152 15.60 7.67 -8.57
N LEU A 153 16.22 7.93 -7.42
CA LEU A 153 17.68 8.06 -7.30
C LEU A 153 18.42 6.73 -7.54
N GLN A 154 17.82 5.58 -7.16
CA GLN A 154 18.39 4.26 -7.49
C GLN A 154 18.40 4.03 -9.02
N VAL A 155 17.33 4.41 -9.73
CA VAL A 155 17.29 4.36 -11.20
C VAL A 155 18.30 5.35 -11.79
N ALA A 156 18.35 6.58 -11.30
CA ALA A 156 19.34 7.58 -11.76
C ALA A 156 20.78 7.05 -11.61
N ALA A 157 21.11 6.47 -10.46
CA ALA A 157 22.44 5.89 -10.21
C ALA A 157 22.77 4.73 -11.16
N LYS A 158 21.79 3.85 -11.46
CA LYS A 158 21.96 2.76 -12.45
C LYS A 158 22.34 3.30 -13.83
N TYR A 159 21.83 4.45 -14.21
CA TYR A 159 22.12 5.10 -15.49
C TYR A 159 23.24 6.16 -15.41
N HIS A 160 24.00 6.17 -14.30
CA HIS A 160 25.12 7.08 -14.07
C HIS A 160 24.74 8.57 -14.06
N VAL A 161 23.50 8.88 -13.70
CA VAL A 161 23.02 10.26 -13.50
C VAL A 161 23.29 10.68 -12.04
N PRO A 162 24.18 11.65 -11.80
CA PRO A 162 24.53 12.07 -10.45
C PRO A 162 23.38 12.88 -9.82
N GLU A 163 23.10 12.62 -8.52
CA GLU A 163 22.06 13.33 -7.76
C GLU A 163 22.27 14.85 -7.78
N SER A 164 23.52 15.32 -7.76
CA SER A 164 23.86 16.75 -7.80
C SER A 164 23.40 17.47 -9.08
N GLY A 165 23.08 16.71 -10.13
CA GLY A 165 22.52 17.24 -11.38
C GLY A 165 20.98 17.22 -11.42
N LEU A 166 20.31 16.89 -10.32
CA LEU A 166 18.85 16.79 -10.25
C LEU A 166 18.27 17.85 -9.31
N HIS A 167 17.21 18.51 -9.75
CA HIS A 167 16.59 19.61 -9.00
C HIS A 167 15.19 19.18 -8.50
N PHE A 168 15.11 18.66 -7.27
CA PHE A 168 13.84 18.21 -6.71
C PHE A 168 12.93 19.38 -6.32
N LEU A 169 11.67 19.32 -6.78
CA LEU A 169 10.60 20.28 -6.52
C LEU A 169 9.54 19.63 -5.62
N PRO A 170 9.48 19.91 -4.30
CA PRO A 170 8.45 19.39 -3.41
C PRO A 170 7.12 20.15 -3.61
N LEU A 171 6.13 19.46 -4.19
CA LEU A 171 4.87 20.05 -4.66
C LEU A 171 3.65 19.63 -3.82
N GLN A 172 3.88 18.94 -2.71
CA GLN A 172 2.94 18.57 -1.63
C GLN A 172 1.88 17.53 -1.98
N ALA A 173 1.33 17.51 -3.20
CA ALA A 173 0.24 16.60 -3.58
C ALA A 173 0.45 16.05 -4.99
N ASN A 174 -0.07 14.84 -5.24
CA ASN A 174 -0.01 14.17 -6.55
C ASN A 174 -0.61 15.05 -7.67
N GLY A 175 -1.73 15.73 -7.40
CA GLY A 175 -2.37 16.62 -8.36
C GLY A 175 -1.50 17.82 -8.75
N THR A 176 -0.77 18.40 -7.79
CA THR A 176 0.14 19.52 -8.05
C THR A 176 1.35 19.07 -8.87
N VAL A 177 1.90 17.88 -8.58
CA VAL A 177 2.98 17.27 -9.37
C VAL A 177 2.52 17.05 -10.81
N ALA A 178 1.32 16.50 -11.00
CA ALA A 178 0.74 16.28 -12.34
C ALA A 178 0.58 17.62 -13.10
N SER A 179 0.08 18.66 -12.45
CA SER A 179 -0.10 19.99 -13.05
C SER A 179 1.24 20.65 -13.42
N ALA A 180 2.25 20.53 -12.54
CA ALA A 180 3.60 21.06 -12.80
C ALA A 180 4.26 20.35 -14.00
N LEU A 181 4.08 19.03 -14.11
CA LEU A 181 4.57 18.25 -15.25
C LEU A 181 3.86 18.67 -16.55
N ALA A 182 2.52 18.73 -16.54
CA ALA A 182 1.72 19.12 -17.70
C ALA A 182 2.06 20.54 -18.19
N GLY A 183 2.30 21.46 -17.26
CA GLY A 183 2.69 22.86 -17.54
C GLY A 183 4.16 23.06 -17.87
N GLY A 184 5.00 22.01 -17.83
CA GLY A 184 6.46 22.13 -18.09
C GLY A 184 7.24 22.85 -16.98
N GLN A 185 6.66 23.03 -15.78
CA GLN A 185 7.34 23.58 -14.61
C GLN A 185 8.25 22.54 -13.93
N ALA A 186 7.93 21.26 -14.09
CA ALA A 186 8.80 20.15 -13.79
C ALA A 186 9.08 19.38 -15.08
N ASP A 187 10.36 19.10 -15.36
CA ASP A 187 10.77 18.33 -16.54
C ASP A 187 10.46 16.84 -16.35
N LEU A 188 10.70 16.36 -15.14
CA LEU A 188 10.46 14.99 -14.68
C LEU A 188 9.45 14.97 -13.54
N ALA A 189 8.78 13.86 -13.37
CA ALA A 189 8.03 13.53 -12.17
C ALA A 189 8.21 12.06 -11.80
N VAL A 190 8.28 11.76 -10.51
CA VAL A 190 8.14 10.39 -9.99
C VAL A 190 6.81 10.28 -9.26
N GLN A 191 6.01 9.26 -9.64
CA GLN A 191 4.64 9.11 -9.18
C GLN A 191 4.29 7.62 -9.00
N THR A 192 3.23 7.37 -8.24
CA THR A 192 2.60 6.05 -8.20
C THR A 192 1.70 5.83 -9.41
N ALA A 193 1.32 4.58 -9.67
CA ALA A 193 0.64 4.16 -10.89
C ALA A 193 -0.68 4.89 -11.18
N ALA A 194 -1.50 5.22 -10.15
CA ALA A 194 -2.78 5.90 -10.36
C ALA A 194 -2.63 7.31 -10.97
N PRO A 195 -1.81 8.22 -10.38
CA PRO A 195 -1.49 9.50 -11.01
C PRO A 195 -0.87 9.35 -12.39
N ILE A 196 0.05 8.39 -12.59
CA ILE A 196 0.69 8.13 -13.89
C ILE A 196 -0.37 7.81 -14.94
N SER A 197 -1.27 6.88 -14.63
CA SER A 197 -2.33 6.49 -15.56
C SER A 197 -3.24 7.66 -15.94
N ALA A 198 -3.53 8.55 -15.00
CA ALA A 198 -4.30 9.77 -15.25
C ALA A 198 -3.55 10.76 -16.16
N ILE A 199 -2.25 11.00 -15.88
CA ILE A 199 -1.39 11.90 -16.68
C ILE A 199 -1.27 11.39 -18.11
N VAL A 200 -0.95 10.11 -18.30
CA VAL A 200 -0.77 9.48 -19.62
C VAL A 200 -2.08 9.46 -20.41
N SER A 201 -3.21 9.16 -19.77
CA SER A 201 -4.54 9.14 -20.43
C SER A 201 -4.95 10.49 -20.97
N LYS A 202 -4.54 11.59 -20.31
CA LYS A 202 -4.79 12.97 -20.75
C LYS A 202 -3.74 13.50 -21.71
N ASN A 203 -2.69 12.73 -21.98
CA ASN A 203 -1.51 13.16 -22.72
C ASN A 203 -0.80 14.37 -22.09
N ASP A 204 -0.82 14.48 -20.75
CA ASP A 204 -0.20 15.56 -19.97
C ASP A 204 1.29 15.31 -19.70
N GLY A 205 1.83 14.14 -20.07
CA GLY A 205 3.23 13.75 -19.95
C GLY A 205 3.50 12.40 -20.60
N LYS A 206 4.78 12.00 -20.62
CA LYS A 206 5.26 10.74 -21.21
C LYS A 206 5.87 9.86 -20.13
N LEU A 207 5.40 8.64 -20.01
CA LEU A 207 6.04 7.63 -19.14
C LEU A 207 7.38 7.22 -19.78
N LEU A 208 8.47 7.40 -19.03
CA LEU A 208 9.80 6.90 -19.42
C LEU A 208 9.95 5.41 -19.07
N GLY A 209 9.38 4.99 -17.95
CA GLY A 209 9.37 3.59 -17.52
C GLY A 209 9.01 3.44 -16.04
N TRP A 210 8.94 2.18 -15.59
CA TRP A 210 8.64 1.79 -14.23
C TRP A 210 9.93 1.47 -13.46
N THR A 211 10.01 1.87 -12.20
CA THR A 211 11.17 1.59 -11.35
C THR A 211 11.32 0.09 -11.07
N ALA A 212 10.20 -0.64 -11.02
CA ALA A 212 10.18 -2.07 -10.80
C ALA A 212 10.85 -2.89 -11.94
N ASP A 213 10.85 -2.37 -13.18
CA ASP A 213 11.53 -3.02 -14.31
C ASP A 213 13.05 -2.77 -14.30
N GLU A 214 13.49 -1.79 -13.50
CA GLU A 214 14.87 -1.34 -13.42
C GLU A 214 15.63 -1.83 -12.19
N LEU A 215 14.91 -2.14 -11.13
CA LEU A 215 15.45 -2.47 -9.81
C LEU A 215 15.04 -3.89 -9.41
N PRO A 216 15.79 -4.56 -8.51
CA PRO A 216 15.34 -5.82 -7.93
C PRO A 216 14.05 -5.62 -7.11
N PRO A 217 13.26 -6.71 -6.91
CA PRO A 217 12.05 -6.64 -6.08
C PRO A 217 12.33 -6.05 -4.70
N ARG A 218 11.47 -5.11 -4.25
CA ARG A 218 11.62 -4.42 -2.96
C ARG A 218 10.29 -4.03 -2.37
N GLN A 219 10.23 -4.01 -1.04
CA GLN A 219 9.07 -3.47 -0.31
C GLN A 219 8.99 -1.95 -0.49
N GLY A 220 7.90 -1.45 -1.11
CA GLY A 220 7.68 -0.03 -1.37
C GLY A 220 6.94 0.69 -0.25
N GLU A 221 5.96 0.05 0.34
CA GLU A 221 5.09 0.61 1.37
C GLU A 221 5.03 -0.29 2.61
N ALA A 222 4.56 0.27 3.73
CA ALA A 222 4.29 -0.46 4.95
C ALA A 222 2.86 -0.22 5.45
N VAL A 223 2.36 -1.19 6.19
CA VAL A 223 1.20 -1.08 7.04
C VAL A 223 1.68 -0.88 8.47
N PHE A 224 1.14 0.11 9.16
CA PHE A 224 1.62 0.53 10.47
C PHE A 224 0.52 1.02 11.40
N THR A 225 0.83 1.05 12.68
CA THR A 225 -0.07 1.57 13.73
C THR A 225 0.74 2.29 14.80
N ALA A 226 0.06 3.04 15.68
CA ALA A 226 0.70 3.61 16.84
C ALA A 226 1.15 2.51 17.82
N THR A 227 2.31 2.68 18.45
CA THR A 227 2.81 1.76 19.48
C THR A 227 1.80 1.60 20.61
N LYS A 228 1.09 2.69 20.96
CA LYS A 228 0.00 2.64 21.94
C LYS A 228 -1.12 1.70 21.50
N THR A 229 -1.61 1.82 20.27
CA THR A 229 -2.65 0.93 19.71
C THR A 229 -2.17 -0.53 19.68
N ALA A 230 -0.93 -0.77 19.26
CA ALA A 230 -0.33 -2.10 19.22
C ALA A 230 -0.26 -2.77 20.62
N ASN A 231 -0.09 -1.98 21.68
CA ASN A 231 -0.02 -2.49 23.04
C ASN A 231 -1.37 -2.58 23.73
N ASP A 232 -2.22 -1.58 23.59
CA ASP A 232 -3.46 -1.46 24.35
C ASP A 232 -4.63 -2.21 23.68
N ARG A 233 -4.58 -2.38 22.34
CA ARG A 233 -5.65 -3.01 21.54
C ARG A 233 -5.13 -4.19 20.67
N PRO A 234 -4.39 -5.17 21.25
CA PRO A 234 -3.73 -6.23 20.47
C PRO A 234 -4.71 -7.08 19.65
N ASN A 235 -5.93 -7.29 20.14
CA ASN A 235 -6.94 -8.06 19.41
C ASN A 235 -7.45 -7.31 18.18
N ILE A 236 -7.61 -6.00 18.26
CA ILE A 236 -8.00 -5.15 17.13
C ILE A 236 -6.91 -5.16 16.05
N VAL A 237 -5.63 -5.07 16.45
CA VAL A 237 -4.53 -5.13 15.50
C VAL A 237 -4.45 -6.50 14.81
N LYS A 238 -4.67 -7.60 15.54
CA LYS A 238 -4.72 -8.96 14.95
C LYS A 238 -5.91 -9.09 13.99
N ALA A 239 -7.09 -8.63 14.38
CA ALA A 239 -8.29 -8.63 13.55
C ALA A 239 -8.08 -7.82 12.26
N TYR A 240 -7.52 -6.62 12.38
CA TYR A 240 -7.17 -5.78 11.24
C TYR A 240 -6.21 -6.48 10.27
N MET A 241 -5.10 -7.03 10.78
CA MET A 241 -4.12 -7.75 9.95
C MET A 241 -4.71 -9.00 9.31
N ALA A 242 -5.63 -9.72 9.98
CA ALA A 242 -6.31 -10.86 9.39
C ALA A 242 -7.22 -10.44 8.22
N GLY A 243 -8.02 -9.38 8.39
CA GLY A 243 -8.85 -8.82 7.32
C GLY A 243 -8.05 -8.26 6.15
N LEU A 244 -6.95 -7.54 6.45
CA LEU A 244 -6.07 -6.98 5.42
C LEU A 244 -5.39 -8.09 4.60
N ARG A 245 -4.83 -9.12 5.24
CA ARG A 245 -4.22 -10.26 4.54
C ARG A 245 -5.22 -11.00 3.66
N ALA A 246 -6.48 -11.12 4.07
CA ALA A 246 -7.52 -11.67 3.20
C ALA A 246 -7.74 -10.78 1.97
N GLY A 247 -7.69 -9.45 2.12
CA GLY A 247 -7.74 -8.50 1.01
C GLY A 247 -6.52 -8.59 0.09
N GLU A 248 -5.32 -8.71 0.65
CA GLU A 248 -4.07 -8.87 -0.11
C GLU A 248 -4.03 -10.20 -0.87
N ALA A 249 -4.43 -11.31 -0.23
CA ALA A 249 -4.54 -12.60 -0.88
C ALA A 249 -5.55 -12.57 -2.03
N TYR A 250 -6.73 -11.97 -1.82
CA TYR A 250 -7.74 -11.80 -2.87
C TYR A 250 -7.22 -10.96 -4.04
N PHE A 251 -6.47 -9.88 -3.73
CA PHE A 251 -5.84 -9.01 -4.74
C PHE A 251 -4.75 -9.77 -5.52
N HIS A 252 -3.88 -10.49 -4.80
CA HIS A 252 -2.82 -11.31 -5.39
C HIS A 252 -3.39 -12.39 -6.31
N ASP A 253 -4.35 -13.20 -5.84
CA ASP A 253 -4.94 -14.28 -6.62
C ASP A 253 -5.67 -13.79 -7.88
N ALA A 254 -6.15 -12.54 -7.86
CA ALA A 254 -6.80 -11.93 -9.00
C ALA A 254 -5.82 -11.45 -10.08
N LEU A 255 -4.58 -11.13 -9.73
CA LEU A 255 -3.64 -10.41 -10.60
C LEU A 255 -2.30 -11.12 -10.84
N VAL A 256 -1.95 -12.12 -10.04
CA VAL A 256 -0.66 -12.80 -10.14
C VAL A 256 -0.83 -14.19 -10.74
N GLY A 257 -0.19 -14.44 -11.87
CA GLY A 257 -0.17 -15.75 -12.52
C GLY A 257 0.79 -16.73 -11.84
N PRO A 258 0.77 -18.02 -12.23
CA PRO A 258 1.64 -19.06 -11.67
C PRO A 258 3.15 -18.81 -11.92
N ASP A 259 3.47 -17.94 -12.88
CA ASP A 259 4.82 -17.52 -13.24
C ASP A 259 5.24 -16.22 -12.54
N ASP A 260 4.53 -15.83 -11.49
CA ASP A 260 4.74 -14.60 -10.70
C ASP A 260 4.66 -13.30 -11.53
N LYS A 261 3.91 -13.34 -12.64
CA LYS A 261 3.69 -12.19 -13.53
C LYS A 261 2.27 -11.69 -13.46
N LEU A 262 2.11 -10.40 -13.79
CA LEU A 262 0.79 -9.78 -13.90
C LEU A 262 -0.07 -10.52 -14.92
N ARG A 263 -1.20 -11.06 -14.45
CA ARG A 263 -2.20 -11.74 -15.26
C ARG A 263 -3.57 -11.58 -14.62
N GLU A 264 -4.50 -10.96 -15.33
CA GLU A 264 -5.88 -10.84 -14.85
C GLU A 264 -6.55 -12.21 -14.75
N GLY A 265 -6.88 -12.61 -13.52
CA GLY A 265 -7.68 -13.80 -13.20
C GLY A 265 -9.18 -13.46 -13.11
N PRO A 266 -10.02 -14.44 -12.72
CA PRO A 266 -11.48 -14.29 -12.67
C PRO A 266 -11.96 -13.15 -11.75
N ASN A 267 -11.23 -12.84 -10.69
CA ASN A 267 -11.57 -11.82 -9.70
C ASN A 267 -10.99 -10.41 -10.05
N ALA A 268 -10.24 -10.28 -11.14
CA ALA A 268 -9.65 -9.00 -11.53
C ALA A 268 -10.71 -7.91 -11.79
N PRO A 269 -11.87 -8.19 -12.45
CA PRO A 269 -12.93 -7.19 -12.61
C PRO A 269 -13.43 -6.61 -11.29
N ASP A 270 -13.59 -7.42 -10.24
CA ASP A 270 -14.01 -6.97 -8.91
C ASP A 270 -13.01 -5.97 -8.31
N ILE A 271 -11.72 -6.32 -8.34
CA ILE A 271 -10.64 -5.45 -7.82
C ILE A 271 -10.62 -4.12 -8.55
N ILE A 272 -10.74 -4.16 -9.88
CA ILE A 272 -10.73 -2.97 -10.73
C ILE A 272 -11.91 -2.07 -10.39
N ALA A 273 -13.12 -2.64 -10.30
CA ALA A 273 -14.33 -1.89 -9.98
C ALA A 273 -14.28 -1.28 -8.56
N ILE A 274 -13.83 -2.06 -7.56
CA ILE A 274 -13.68 -1.58 -6.18
C ILE A 274 -12.65 -0.44 -6.14
N THR A 275 -11.48 -0.62 -6.75
CA THR A 275 -10.43 0.40 -6.78
C THR A 275 -10.90 1.66 -7.50
N ALA A 276 -11.61 1.52 -8.63
CA ALA A 276 -12.21 2.63 -9.39
C ALA A 276 -13.18 3.46 -8.54
N LYS A 277 -14.02 2.79 -7.74
CA LYS A 277 -14.96 3.41 -6.80
C LYS A 277 -14.24 4.30 -5.79
N TYR A 278 -13.23 3.77 -5.08
CA TYR A 278 -12.51 4.52 -4.04
C TYR A 278 -11.66 5.66 -4.61
N LEU A 279 -10.99 5.43 -5.74
CA LEU A 279 -10.14 6.45 -6.35
C LEU A 279 -10.91 7.45 -7.23
N ARG A 280 -12.20 7.18 -7.50
CA ARG A 280 -13.04 7.97 -8.42
C ARG A 280 -12.40 8.12 -9.80
N GLN A 281 -11.87 7.01 -10.33
CA GLN A 281 -11.21 6.91 -11.61
C GLN A 281 -11.93 5.91 -12.51
N PRO A 282 -11.92 6.09 -13.86
CA PRO A 282 -12.43 5.08 -14.77
C PRO A 282 -11.67 3.75 -14.64
N GLU A 283 -12.35 2.61 -14.75
CA GLU A 283 -11.73 1.27 -14.69
C GLU A 283 -10.59 1.10 -15.71
N ALA A 284 -10.72 1.69 -16.89
CA ALA A 284 -9.67 1.66 -17.91
C ALA A 284 -8.37 2.35 -17.46
N VAL A 285 -8.45 3.30 -16.51
CA VAL A 285 -7.28 3.93 -15.86
C VAL A 285 -6.69 2.97 -14.82
N ILE A 286 -7.56 2.32 -14.04
CA ILE A 286 -7.12 1.35 -13.01
C ILE A 286 -6.32 0.21 -13.64
N ARG A 287 -6.80 -0.37 -14.75
CA ARG A 287 -6.12 -1.48 -15.46
C ARG A 287 -4.69 -1.18 -15.91
N ARG A 288 -4.32 0.10 -15.99
CA ARG A 288 -2.98 0.53 -16.46
C ARG A 288 -1.94 0.64 -15.35
N GLY A 289 -2.27 0.23 -14.12
CA GLY A 289 -1.36 0.48 -13.02
C GLY A 289 -1.62 -0.42 -11.82
N LEU A 290 -1.58 -1.73 -12.03
CA LEU A 290 -1.85 -2.71 -10.98
C LEU A 290 -0.54 -3.09 -10.26
N PRO A 291 -0.38 -2.74 -8.96
CA PRO A 291 0.81 -3.06 -8.21
C PRO A 291 0.79 -4.51 -7.68
N TYR A 292 1.97 -4.99 -7.29
CA TYR A 292 2.11 -6.26 -6.59
C TYR A 292 1.89 -6.08 -5.10
N PHE A 293 1.21 -7.05 -4.49
CA PHE A 293 1.08 -7.20 -3.05
C PHE A 293 1.45 -8.63 -2.65
N ASP A 294 2.22 -8.76 -1.58
CA ASP A 294 2.48 -10.05 -0.97
C ASP A 294 1.20 -10.56 -0.27
N PRO A 295 0.72 -11.79 -0.56
CA PRO A 295 -0.57 -12.29 -0.07
C PRO A 295 -0.63 -12.49 1.46
N GLN A 296 0.51 -12.40 2.14
CA GLN A 296 0.62 -12.53 3.60
C GLN A 296 1.08 -11.23 4.27
N SER A 297 1.18 -10.12 3.52
CA SER A 297 1.69 -8.83 4.06
C SER A 297 3.09 -8.96 4.66
N ARG A 298 3.96 -9.81 4.06
CA ARG A 298 5.29 -10.07 4.59
C ARG A 298 6.20 -8.87 4.42
N VAL A 299 6.91 -8.53 5.50
CA VAL A 299 7.87 -7.43 5.53
C VAL A 299 9.27 -7.88 5.13
N ALA A 300 10.04 -7.00 4.49
CA ALA A 300 11.44 -7.19 4.13
C ALA A 300 12.34 -6.30 5.00
N PRO A 301 12.87 -6.80 6.15
CA PRO A 301 13.70 -5.99 7.03
C PRO A 301 14.92 -5.38 6.36
N ASP A 302 15.54 -6.09 5.42
CA ASP A 302 16.74 -5.62 4.70
C ASP A 302 16.41 -4.43 3.77
N ASP A 303 15.24 -4.43 3.12
CA ASP A 303 14.77 -3.30 2.31
C ASP A 303 14.48 -2.06 3.16
N ILE A 304 13.89 -2.29 4.34
CA ILE A 304 13.62 -1.23 5.33
C ILE A 304 14.93 -0.63 5.82
N ASP A 305 15.94 -1.46 6.15
CA ASP A 305 17.26 -0.99 6.57
C ASP A 305 18.00 -0.25 5.45
N ALA A 306 17.86 -0.68 4.18
CA ALA A 306 18.43 0.04 3.02
C ALA A 306 17.81 1.43 2.86
N LEU A 307 16.50 1.56 3.02
CA LEU A 307 15.80 2.84 2.97
C LEU A 307 16.20 3.75 4.16
N ILE A 308 16.31 3.20 5.36
CA ILE A 308 16.79 3.90 6.56
C ILE A 308 18.22 4.41 6.32
N ALA A 309 19.12 3.57 5.78
CA ALA A 309 20.50 3.96 5.49
C ALA A 309 20.56 5.14 4.53
N TRP A 310 19.73 5.15 3.48
CA TRP A 310 19.63 6.28 2.58
C TRP A 310 19.17 7.56 3.30
N TYR A 311 18.13 7.50 4.15
CA TYR A 311 17.69 8.66 4.93
C TYR A 311 18.78 9.19 5.86
N VAL A 312 19.62 8.30 6.40
CA VAL A 312 20.79 8.71 7.21
C VAL A 312 21.80 9.47 6.36
N THR A 313 22.13 8.98 5.15
CA THR A 313 23.05 9.69 4.24
C THR A 313 22.52 11.05 3.80
N GLN A 314 21.20 11.19 3.71
CA GLN A 314 20.51 12.44 3.38
C GLN A 314 20.32 13.37 4.60
N HIS A 315 20.82 13.00 5.77
CA HIS A 315 20.63 13.77 7.02
C HIS A 315 19.17 14.03 7.40
N MET A 316 18.25 13.13 7.01
CA MET A 316 16.80 13.30 7.23
C MET A 316 16.31 12.64 8.52
N LEU A 317 17.12 11.80 9.16
CA LEU A 317 16.77 11.16 10.43
C LEU A 317 17.43 11.87 11.61
N LYS A 318 16.63 12.11 12.65
CA LYS A 318 17.05 12.76 13.90
C LYS A 318 17.75 11.79 14.86
N SER A 319 17.53 10.50 14.73
CA SER A 319 18.04 9.46 15.63
C SER A 319 18.34 8.18 14.85
N PRO A 320 19.29 7.32 15.31
CA PRO A 320 19.53 6.03 14.74
C PRO A 320 18.27 5.16 14.79
N VAL A 321 17.90 4.56 13.66
CA VAL A 321 16.77 3.68 13.51
C VAL A 321 17.25 2.38 12.85
N LYS A 322 16.68 1.25 13.23
CA LYS A 322 16.90 -0.07 12.58
C LYS A 322 15.56 -0.74 12.33
N ALA A 323 15.44 -1.49 11.26
CA ALA A 323 14.22 -2.21 10.90
C ALA A 323 13.68 -3.06 12.06
N GLN A 324 14.55 -3.82 12.76
CA GLN A 324 14.18 -4.66 13.90
C GLN A 324 13.53 -3.90 15.07
N ASN A 325 13.79 -2.60 15.21
CA ASN A 325 13.24 -1.79 16.30
C ASN A 325 11.87 -1.18 15.94
N VAL A 326 11.59 -1.07 14.67
CA VAL A 326 10.35 -0.45 14.16
C VAL A 326 9.33 -1.46 13.68
N ILE A 327 9.73 -2.69 13.37
CA ILE A 327 8.83 -3.79 13.03
C ILE A 327 8.32 -4.44 14.32
N ASP A 328 7.01 -4.63 14.41
CA ASP A 328 6.38 -5.38 15.51
C ASP A 328 6.06 -6.81 15.05
N MET A 329 6.95 -7.73 15.38
CA MET A 329 6.83 -9.15 15.00
C MET A 329 5.70 -9.90 15.70
N ARG A 330 4.95 -9.26 16.61
CA ARG A 330 3.70 -9.84 17.14
C ARG A 330 2.60 -9.90 16.06
N TYR A 331 2.72 -9.05 15.05
CA TYR A 331 1.73 -8.85 13.97
C TYR A 331 2.32 -9.04 12.58
N ALA A 332 3.56 -8.62 12.36
CA ALA A 332 4.26 -8.75 11.09
C ALA A 332 4.75 -10.19 10.86
N ILE A 333 4.89 -10.56 9.59
CA ILE A 333 5.52 -11.78 9.11
C ILE A 333 6.71 -11.36 8.26
N ALA A 334 7.91 -11.86 8.56
CA ALA A 334 9.07 -11.54 7.73
C ALA A 334 9.10 -12.38 6.45
N MET A 335 9.64 -11.79 5.36
CA MET A 335 10.00 -12.56 4.17
C MET A 335 11.03 -13.63 4.54
N PRO A 336 10.95 -14.82 3.97
CA PRO A 336 12.04 -15.81 4.05
C PRO A 336 13.34 -15.20 3.51
N LYS A 337 14.47 -15.58 4.14
CA LYS A 337 15.81 -15.21 3.64
C LYS A 337 16.20 -16.02 2.42
#